data_fc3da488717196bf4e3a478796e5699b
#
_entry.id   fc3da488717196bf4e3a478796e5699b
#
_cell.length_a   1.000
_cell.length_b   1.000
_cell.length_c   1.000
_cell.angle_alpha   90.00
_cell.angle_beta   90.00
_cell.angle_gamma   90.00
#
_symmetry.space_group_name_H-M   'P 1'
#
loop_
_entity.id
_entity.type
_entity.pdbx_description
1 polymer ?
#
loop_
_entity_poly.entity_id
_entity_poly.type
_entity_poly.pdbx_seq_one_letter_code
_entity_poly.pdbx_strand_id
1 'polypeptide(L)'
;MEKQIGILTAGGDCPGLNAAIRGIGKTAVSHGMQVIGFKDGFRGLMENRYVRLDNGHLSGILAQGGTLLGTSRDKPHKMLLGGNTVDMTNVIAENYHSHHLDVLVCLGGGGTAKNAYKLHQKGLNVITLPKTIDNDIFGTDVSFGFDTALHIAVEAIDRLHSTAHSHHRIIVVEIMGHRAGWLALGAGVAGGADAILIPEIPYDINVVAESILSRSRRGKRFSIVAIAEGAVSKEFAEKRNTLENELDKEKEKAKRNRLKRELKDLEVQHAGNTLKLSQELEKLTGLESRLTILGHLQRGGTPSAADRLLATRLGTACVDSIREGIFGVMIAARGDHSKPVPLDKVVNKLKLVPSDHPWVLSARDLGTSFGD
;
A
#
# COMPACT_ATOMS: atom_id res chain seq x y z
N MET A 1 -6.32 -2.12 37.35
CA MET A 1 -7.33 -1.53 36.46
C MET A 1 -7.35 -2.31 35.16
N GLU A 2 -8.53 -2.57 34.61
CA GLU A 2 -8.66 -3.17 33.28
C GLU A 2 -8.11 -2.20 32.25
N LYS A 3 -7.22 -2.67 31.37
CA LYS A 3 -6.67 -1.84 30.28
C LYS A 3 -7.75 -1.56 29.24
N GLN A 4 -7.77 -0.33 28.70
CA GLN A 4 -8.67 0.08 27.62
C GLN A 4 -7.89 0.38 26.35
N ILE A 5 -8.24 -0.34 25.27
CA ILE A 5 -7.59 -0.24 23.97
C ILE A 5 -8.48 0.49 22.97
N GLY A 6 -7.95 1.55 22.35
CA GLY A 6 -8.57 2.19 21.20
C GLY A 6 -8.04 1.57 19.90
N ILE A 7 -8.92 1.27 18.94
CA ILE A 7 -8.53 0.81 17.60
C ILE A 7 -9.08 1.77 16.55
N LEU A 8 -8.27 2.11 15.54
CA LEU A 8 -8.73 2.80 14.35
C LEU A 8 -8.10 2.20 13.08
N THR A 9 -8.82 2.36 11.97
CA THR A 9 -8.35 2.02 10.63
C THR A 9 -8.22 3.29 9.81
N ALA A 10 -7.05 3.54 9.18
CA ALA A 10 -6.78 4.78 8.46
C ALA A 10 -6.05 4.53 7.13
N GLY A 11 -6.29 5.44 6.17
CA GLY A 11 -5.76 5.34 4.80
C GLY A 11 -6.70 4.57 3.86
N GLY A 12 -6.19 4.01 2.77
CA GLY A 12 -6.98 3.14 1.89
C GLY A 12 -7.36 1.85 2.60
N ASP A 13 -8.53 1.31 2.32
CA ASP A 13 -8.92 -0.01 2.78
C ASP A 13 -8.15 -1.12 2.07
N CYS A 14 -8.15 -2.30 2.67
CA CYS A 14 -7.66 -3.53 2.05
C CYS A 14 -8.27 -4.76 2.73
N PRO A 15 -8.24 -5.93 2.09
CA PRO A 15 -8.59 -7.18 2.74
C PRO A 15 -7.69 -7.46 3.97
N GLY A 16 -8.28 -8.01 5.04
CA GLY A 16 -7.56 -8.35 6.27
C GLY A 16 -7.71 -7.35 7.43
N LEU A 17 -8.24 -6.14 7.22
CA LEU A 17 -8.47 -5.17 8.30
C LEU A 17 -9.38 -5.74 9.40
N ASN A 18 -10.50 -6.35 9.03
CA ASN A 18 -11.43 -6.95 9.99
C ASN A 18 -10.80 -8.17 10.69
N ALA A 19 -9.95 -8.94 10.00
CA ALA A 19 -9.20 -10.04 10.62
C ALA A 19 -8.23 -9.51 11.69
N ALA A 20 -7.54 -8.39 11.44
CA ALA A 20 -6.65 -7.73 12.40
C ALA A 20 -7.43 -7.18 13.60
N ILE A 21 -8.54 -6.47 13.37
CA ILE A 21 -9.44 -5.97 14.45
C ILE A 21 -9.92 -7.13 15.32
N ARG A 22 -10.32 -8.24 14.68
CA ARG A 22 -10.74 -9.45 15.39
C ARG A 22 -9.60 -10.07 16.21
N GLY A 23 -8.40 -10.16 15.64
CA GLY A 23 -7.21 -10.67 16.34
C GLY A 23 -6.90 -9.87 17.59
N ILE A 24 -6.83 -8.54 17.48
CA ILE A 24 -6.64 -7.64 18.61
C ILE A 24 -7.79 -7.77 19.62
N GLY A 25 -9.03 -7.61 19.15
CA GLY A 25 -10.21 -7.51 20.02
C GLY A 25 -10.46 -8.79 20.81
N LYS A 26 -10.46 -9.95 20.16
CA LYS A 26 -10.70 -11.23 20.85
C LYS A 26 -9.58 -11.55 21.85
N THR A 27 -8.33 -11.31 21.50
CA THR A 27 -7.20 -11.52 22.41
C THR A 27 -7.26 -10.54 23.59
N ALA A 28 -7.59 -9.28 23.36
CA ALA A 28 -7.74 -8.29 24.44
C ALA A 28 -8.85 -8.69 25.40
N VAL A 29 -10.03 -9.02 24.88
CA VAL A 29 -11.18 -9.46 25.69
C VAL A 29 -10.86 -10.71 26.51
N SER A 30 -10.16 -11.71 25.93
CA SER A 30 -9.75 -12.92 26.68
C SER A 30 -8.78 -12.65 27.82
N HIS A 31 -8.11 -11.48 27.81
CA HIS A 31 -7.24 -11.00 28.88
C HIS A 31 -7.89 -9.95 29.79
N GLY A 32 -9.22 -9.82 29.76
CA GLY A 32 -9.96 -8.88 30.61
C GLY A 32 -9.78 -7.40 30.23
N MET A 33 -9.39 -7.09 28.97
CA MET A 33 -9.24 -5.73 28.49
C MET A 33 -10.52 -5.26 27.78
N GLN A 34 -10.80 -3.97 27.83
CA GLN A 34 -11.89 -3.36 27.06
C GLN A 34 -11.36 -2.82 25.74
N VAL A 35 -12.18 -2.91 24.68
CA VAL A 35 -11.81 -2.46 23.35
C VAL A 35 -12.86 -1.53 22.78
N ILE A 36 -12.44 -0.38 22.30
CA ILE A 36 -13.29 0.54 21.54
C ILE A 36 -12.70 0.79 20.15
N GLY A 37 -13.57 0.84 19.13
CA GLY A 37 -13.20 1.11 17.76
C GLY A 37 -13.66 2.51 17.36
N PHE A 38 -12.74 3.38 16.93
CA PHE A 38 -13.07 4.70 16.41
C PHE A 38 -13.46 4.60 14.93
N LYS A 39 -14.60 5.23 14.59
CA LYS A 39 -15.13 5.24 13.23
C LYS A 39 -14.29 6.18 12.35
N ASP A 40 -14.12 5.82 11.08
CA ASP A 40 -13.49 6.66 10.05
C ASP A 40 -12.08 7.19 10.44
N GLY A 41 -11.30 6.36 11.13
CA GLY A 41 -9.91 6.62 11.45
C GLY A 41 -9.70 7.78 12.43
N PHE A 42 -8.71 8.63 12.16
CA PHE A 42 -8.39 9.78 13.03
C PHE A 42 -9.53 10.81 13.11
N ARG A 43 -10.41 10.87 12.10
CA ARG A 43 -11.58 11.75 12.14
C ARG A 43 -12.55 11.34 13.23
N GLY A 44 -12.87 10.06 13.34
CA GLY A 44 -13.76 9.56 14.37
C GLY A 44 -13.20 9.72 15.78
N LEU A 45 -11.88 9.57 15.94
CA LEU A 45 -11.22 9.86 17.21
C LEU A 45 -11.32 11.36 17.57
N MET A 46 -11.17 12.25 16.59
CA MET A 46 -11.34 13.70 16.79
C MET A 46 -12.80 14.08 17.10
N GLU A 47 -13.76 13.48 16.39
CA GLU A 47 -15.19 13.74 16.55
C GLU A 47 -15.84 12.93 17.69
N ASN A 48 -15.06 12.14 18.41
CA ASN A 48 -15.51 11.26 19.49
C ASN A 48 -16.58 10.23 19.05
N ARG A 49 -16.44 9.71 17.79
CA ARG A 49 -17.33 8.69 17.23
C ARG A 49 -16.70 7.30 17.34
N TYR A 50 -17.27 6.48 18.18
CA TYR A 50 -16.73 5.14 18.47
C TYR A 50 -17.83 4.09 18.65
N VAL A 51 -17.41 2.83 18.74
CA VAL A 51 -18.22 1.68 19.08
C VAL A 51 -17.45 0.77 20.04
N ARG A 52 -18.10 0.18 21.03
CA ARG A 52 -17.51 -0.86 21.86
C ARG A 52 -17.41 -2.14 21.04
N LEU A 53 -16.25 -2.77 21.08
CA LEU A 53 -15.97 -4.00 20.34
C LEU A 53 -16.00 -5.19 21.30
N ASP A 54 -17.18 -5.73 21.48
CA ASP A 54 -17.42 -6.96 22.27
C ASP A 54 -17.31 -8.23 21.39
N ASN A 55 -17.51 -9.39 22.01
CA ASN A 55 -17.47 -10.68 21.30
C ASN A 55 -18.50 -10.79 20.17
N GLY A 56 -19.65 -10.10 20.27
CA GLY A 56 -20.67 -10.07 19.23
C GLY A 56 -20.17 -9.33 17.99
N HIS A 57 -19.62 -8.14 18.16
CA HIS A 57 -19.04 -7.34 17.07
C HIS A 57 -17.83 -8.01 16.41
N LEU A 58 -17.05 -8.78 17.18
CA LEU A 58 -15.84 -9.46 16.70
C LEU A 58 -16.13 -10.85 16.09
N SER A 59 -17.35 -11.32 16.19
CA SER A 59 -17.76 -12.61 15.62
C SER A 59 -18.11 -12.47 14.14
N GLY A 60 -17.72 -13.45 13.31
CA GLY A 60 -18.09 -13.50 11.89
C GLY A 60 -17.33 -12.54 10.96
N ILE A 61 -16.47 -11.64 11.47
CA ILE A 61 -15.81 -10.62 10.65
C ILE A 61 -14.50 -11.09 10.00
N LEU A 62 -13.98 -12.27 10.32
CA LEU A 62 -12.67 -12.77 9.83
C LEU A 62 -12.55 -12.76 8.31
N ALA A 63 -13.61 -13.14 7.62
CA ALA A 63 -13.65 -13.28 6.17
C ALA A 63 -14.25 -12.05 5.46
N GLN A 64 -14.64 -11.01 6.19
CA GLN A 64 -15.23 -9.83 5.62
C GLN A 64 -14.15 -8.87 5.11
N GLY A 65 -14.26 -8.45 3.84
CA GLY A 65 -13.43 -7.38 3.26
C GLY A 65 -13.75 -6.01 3.84
N GLY A 66 -12.94 -5.02 3.47
CA GLY A 66 -13.08 -3.67 3.99
C GLY A 66 -12.83 -3.58 5.49
N THR A 67 -13.50 -2.64 6.17
CA THR A 67 -13.38 -2.43 7.62
C THR A 67 -14.72 -2.07 8.25
N LEU A 68 -15.08 -2.73 9.34
CA LEU A 68 -16.29 -2.43 10.12
C LEU A 68 -16.24 -1.05 10.81
N LEU A 69 -15.04 -0.48 10.95
CA LEU A 69 -14.84 0.84 11.56
C LEU A 69 -14.91 1.99 10.54
N GLY A 70 -14.93 1.70 9.24
CA GLY A 70 -14.72 2.73 8.21
C GLY A 70 -13.28 3.25 8.22
N THR A 71 -12.93 4.07 7.26
CA THR A 71 -11.58 4.62 7.14
C THR A 71 -11.60 6.02 6.55
N SER A 72 -10.60 6.84 6.86
CA SER A 72 -10.36 8.13 6.20
C SER A 72 -8.88 8.37 5.96
N ARG A 73 -8.58 9.36 5.11
CA ARG A 73 -7.20 9.82 4.86
C ARG A 73 -6.85 11.07 5.65
N ASP A 74 -7.69 11.45 6.61
CA ASP A 74 -7.47 12.60 7.47
C ASP A 74 -6.18 12.47 8.27
N LYS A 75 -5.51 13.61 8.42
CA LYS A 75 -4.25 13.70 9.18
C LYS A 75 -4.50 14.53 10.42
N PRO A 76 -4.18 14.07 11.65
CA PRO A 76 -4.41 14.82 12.88
C PRO A 76 -3.99 16.30 12.82
N HIS A 77 -2.80 16.55 12.26
CA HIS A 77 -2.19 17.88 12.15
C HIS A 77 -2.64 18.69 10.92
N LYS A 78 -3.57 18.18 10.10
CA LYS A 78 -4.07 18.82 8.87
C LYS A 78 -5.44 18.27 8.52
N MET A 79 -6.44 18.46 9.39
CA MET A 79 -7.81 18.08 9.10
C MET A 79 -8.55 19.22 8.39
N LEU A 80 -9.36 18.86 7.41
CA LEU A 80 -10.24 19.81 6.73
C LEU A 80 -11.52 19.97 7.52
N LEU A 81 -11.76 21.17 8.07
CA LEU A 81 -12.95 21.54 8.85
C LEU A 81 -13.49 22.88 8.33
N GLY A 82 -14.75 22.88 7.87
CA GLY A 82 -15.37 24.12 7.35
C GLY A 82 -14.59 24.81 6.23
N GLY A 83 -13.91 24.04 5.38
CA GLY A 83 -13.07 24.58 4.30
C GLY A 83 -11.65 24.96 4.71
N ASN A 84 -11.33 24.97 6.00
CA ASN A 84 -10.01 25.33 6.53
C ASN A 84 -9.23 24.08 6.98
N THR A 85 -7.92 24.13 6.83
CA THR A 85 -7.02 23.10 7.38
C THR A 85 -6.63 23.45 8.80
N VAL A 86 -6.99 22.60 9.76
CA VAL A 86 -6.80 22.82 11.20
C VAL A 86 -5.97 21.67 11.79
N ASP A 87 -5.11 21.98 12.75
CA ASP A 87 -4.42 20.99 13.58
C ASP A 87 -5.32 20.54 14.72
N MET A 88 -5.78 19.31 14.70
CA MET A 88 -6.67 18.70 15.68
C MET A 88 -5.95 17.73 16.62
N THR A 89 -4.61 17.77 16.65
CA THR A 89 -3.80 16.84 17.44
C THR A 89 -4.11 16.92 18.93
N ASN A 90 -4.37 18.13 19.47
CA ASN A 90 -4.71 18.32 20.89
C ASN A 90 -6.10 17.75 21.21
N VAL A 91 -7.11 17.99 20.37
CA VAL A 91 -8.45 17.43 20.55
C VAL A 91 -8.41 15.89 20.54
N ILE A 92 -7.59 15.30 19.65
CA ILE A 92 -7.37 13.87 19.62
C ILE A 92 -6.73 13.37 20.91
N ALA A 93 -5.76 14.10 21.47
CA ALA A 93 -5.13 13.75 22.74
C ALA A 93 -6.13 13.88 23.92
N GLU A 94 -6.96 14.92 23.94
CA GLU A 94 -8.03 15.08 24.94
C GLU A 94 -9.03 13.92 24.88
N ASN A 95 -9.49 13.54 23.70
CA ASN A 95 -10.40 12.40 23.52
C ASN A 95 -9.73 11.07 23.91
N TYR A 96 -8.44 10.89 23.62
CA TYR A 96 -7.67 9.73 24.08
C TYR A 96 -7.69 9.62 25.62
N HIS A 97 -7.43 10.72 26.33
CA HIS A 97 -7.42 10.74 27.79
C HIS A 97 -8.82 10.65 28.38
N SER A 98 -9.84 11.28 27.80
CA SER A 98 -11.23 11.22 28.26
C SER A 98 -11.82 9.82 28.24
N HIS A 99 -11.36 9.01 27.27
CA HIS A 99 -11.67 7.58 27.18
C HIS A 99 -10.76 6.70 28.05
N HIS A 100 -9.87 7.26 28.85
CA HIS A 100 -8.91 6.50 29.66
C HIS A 100 -8.17 5.42 28.84
N LEU A 101 -7.81 5.73 27.59
CA LEU A 101 -7.09 4.76 26.75
C LEU A 101 -5.69 4.51 27.32
N ASP A 102 -5.35 3.25 27.49
CA ASP A 102 -3.97 2.83 27.76
C ASP A 102 -3.12 2.86 26.49
N VAL A 103 -3.75 2.61 25.32
CA VAL A 103 -3.08 2.57 24.02
C VAL A 103 -4.06 2.83 22.89
N LEU A 104 -3.56 3.45 21.80
CA LEU A 104 -4.24 3.58 20.52
C LEU A 104 -3.55 2.69 19.49
N VAL A 105 -4.27 1.71 18.95
CA VAL A 105 -3.80 0.83 17.89
C VAL A 105 -4.26 1.38 16.53
N CYS A 106 -3.32 1.75 15.67
CA CYS A 106 -3.57 2.33 14.35
C CYS A 106 -3.26 1.32 13.23
N LEU A 107 -4.31 0.83 12.58
CA LEU A 107 -4.19 -0.08 11.44
C LEU A 107 -4.06 0.74 10.15
N GLY A 108 -2.89 0.72 9.51
CA GLY A 108 -2.71 1.55 8.32
C GLY A 108 -1.36 1.44 7.64
N GLY A 109 -1.19 2.19 6.55
CA GLY A 109 0.05 2.27 5.78
C GLY A 109 1.07 3.25 6.37
N GLY A 110 2.13 3.56 5.62
CA GLY A 110 3.20 4.46 6.06
C GLY A 110 2.74 5.85 6.49
N GLY A 111 1.68 6.39 5.86
CA GLY A 111 1.07 7.66 6.26
C GLY A 111 0.40 7.58 7.63
N THR A 112 -0.26 6.48 7.94
CA THR A 112 -0.87 6.21 9.26
C THR A 112 0.21 6.05 10.32
N ALA A 113 1.27 5.29 10.06
CA ALA A 113 2.42 5.15 10.95
C ALA A 113 3.05 6.51 11.29
N LYS A 114 3.20 7.38 10.29
CA LYS A 114 3.72 8.75 10.48
C LYS A 114 2.80 9.59 11.38
N ASN A 115 1.48 9.49 11.22
CA ASN A 115 0.52 10.21 12.08
C ASN A 115 0.52 9.64 13.50
N ALA A 116 0.53 8.31 13.67
CA ALA A 116 0.65 7.65 14.97
C ALA A 116 1.96 8.03 15.68
N TYR A 117 3.08 8.09 14.97
CA TYR A 117 4.34 8.54 15.54
C TYR A 117 4.30 9.98 16.06
N LYS A 118 3.63 10.90 15.35
CA LYS A 118 3.42 12.27 15.85
C LYS A 118 2.58 12.32 17.13
N LEU A 119 1.57 11.47 17.24
CA LEU A 119 0.78 11.33 18.47
C LEU A 119 1.64 10.76 19.61
N HIS A 120 2.49 9.78 19.31
CA HIS A 120 3.44 9.24 20.27
C HIS A 120 4.42 10.30 20.79
N GLN A 121 4.94 11.15 19.91
CA GLN A 121 5.78 12.30 20.30
C GLN A 121 5.05 13.34 21.20
N LYS A 122 3.73 13.30 21.25
CA LYS A 122 2.87 14.08 22.16
C LYS A 122 2.53 13.35 23.45
N GLY A 123 3.16 12.20 23.69
CA GLY A 123 3.00 11.41 24.92
C GLY A 123 1.92 10.35 24.89
N LEU A 124 1.25 10.10 23.76
CA LEU A 124 0.27 9.04 23.65
C LEU A 124 0.95 7.69 23.42
N ASN A 125 0.46 6.65 24.07
CA ASN A 125 0.85 5.28 23.77
C ASN A 125 0.19 4.83 22.47
N VAL A 126 0.99 4.49 21.48
CA VAL A 126 0.50 4.05 20.18
C VAL A 126 1.19 2.76 19.73
N ILE A 127 0.46 1.91 19.00
CA ILE A 127 1.01 0.78 18.27
C ILE A 127 0.44 0.83 16.86
N THR A 128 1.22 0.44 15.85
CA THR A 128 0.73 0.33 14.48
C THR A 128 0.83 -1.09 13.95
N LEU A 129 -0.09 -1.47 13.06
CA LEU A 129 0.01 -2.71 12.28
C LEU A 129 0.14 -2.38 10.79
N PRO A 130 1.06 -3.06 10.07
CA PRO A 130 1.37 -2.78 8.68
C PRO A 130 0.25 -3.26 7.76
N LYS A 131 -0.56 -2.33 7.28
CA LYS A 131 -1.70 -2.53 6.42
C LYS A 131 -1.52 -1.76 5.11
N THR A 132 -1.27 -2.46 4.02
CA THR A 132 -1.29 -1.93 2.66
C THR A 132 -1.26 -3.06 1.64
N ILE A 133 -1.87 -2.85 0.47
CA ILE A 133 -1.72 -3.78 -0.66
C ILE A 133 -0.38 -3.60 -1.37
N ASP A 134 0.26 -2.44 -1.24
CA ASP A 134 1.49 -2.08 -1.98
C ASP A 134 2.75 -2.73 -1.39
N ASN A 135 2.66 -3.33 -0.20
CA ASN A 135 3.80 -3.95 0.51
C ASN A 135 5.01 -3.02 0.70
N ASP A 136 4.77 -1.72 0.81
CA ASP A 136 5.75 -0.64 0.78
C ASP A 136 6.20 -0.14 2.16
N ILE A 137 5.74 -0.75 3.26
CA ILE A 137 6.08 -0.33 4.62
C ILE A 137 7.45 -0.85 4.99
N PHE A 138 8.36 0.08 5.28
CA PHE A 138 9.70 -0.27 5.74
C PHE A 138 9.66 -0.94 7.12
N GLY A 139 10.56 -1.89 7.33
CA GLY A 139 10.68 -2.56 8.64
C GLY A 139 9.73 -3.73 8.86
N THR A 140 9.03 -4.20 7.83
CA THR A 140 8.26 -5.46 7.84
C THR A 140 8.50 -6.25 6.56
N ASP A 141 8.50 -7.57 6.64
CA ASP A 141 8.70 -8.42 5.47
C ASP A 141 7.47 -8.39 4.55
N VAL A 142 6.27 -8.37 5.16
CA VAL A 142 5.01 -8.32 4.43
C VAL A 142 3.96 -7.52 5.20
N SER A 143 3.05 -6.87 4.47
CA SER A 143 1.86 -6.20 5.02
C SER A 143 0.61 -7.00 4.66
N PHE A 144 -0.37 -7.06 5.57
CA PHE A 144 -1.64 -7.71 5.22
C PHE A 144 -2.45 -6.87 4.24
N GLY A 145 -3.15 -7.56 3.35
CA GLY A 145 -3.83 -7.02 2.18
C GLY A 145 -3.03 -7.21 0.88
N PHE A 146 -1.72 -7.42 0.96
CA PHE A 146 -0.87 -7.63 -0.20
C PHE A 146 -1.14 -8.95 -0.91
N ASP A 147 -1.22 -10.07 -0.18
CA ASP A 147 -1.42 -11.39 -0.76
C ASP A 147 -2.76 -11.51 -1.49
N THR A 148 -3.83 -10.97 -0.91
CA THR A 148 -5.14 -10.93 -1.57
C THR A 148 -5.12 -10.09 -2.85
N ALA A 149 -4.51 -8.90 -2.79
CA ALA A 149 -4.42 -8.03 -3.95
C ALA A 149 -3.55 -8.66 -5.07
N LEU A 150 -2.47 -9.34 -4.69
CA LEU A 150 -1.63 -10.11 -5.60
C LEU A 150 -2.42 -11.21 -6.29
N HIS A 151 -3.19 -11.99 -5.53
CA HIS A 151 -4.03 -13.05 -6.09
C HIS A 151 -5.06 -12.51 -7.09
N ILE A 152 -5.72 -11.40 -6.77
CA ILE A 152 -6.69 -10.74 -7.68
C ILE A 152 -6.00 -10.29 -8.97
N ALA A 153 -4.79 -9.73 -8.87
CA ALA A 153 -4.04 -9.28 -10.04
C ALA A 153 -3.59 -10.47 -10.91
N VAL A 154 -3.14 -11.56 -10.32
CA VAL A 154 -2.79 -12.81 -11.02
C VAL A 154 -4.01 -13.40 -11.72
N GLU A 155 -5.15 -13.52 -11.04
CA GLU A 155 -6.40 -14.02 -11.64
C GLU A 155 -6.83 -13.17 -12.83
N ALA A 156 -6.68 -11.85 -12.75
CA ALA A 156 -6.97 -10.97 -13.87
C ALA A 156 -6.03 -11.22 -15.07
N ILE A 157 -4.73 -11.39 -14.84
CA ILE A 157 -3.77 -11.72 -15.89
C ILE A 157 -4.09 -13.08 -16.52
N ASP A 158 -4.39 -14.12 -15.73
CA ASP A 158 -4.75 -15.45 -16.22
C ASP A 158 -5.97 -15.41 -17.15
N ARG A 159 -7.00 -14.63 -16.79
CA ARG A 159 -8.19 -14.42 -17.63
C ARG A 159 -7.84 -13.71 -18.95
N LEU A 160 -6.91 -12.75 -18.91
CA LEU A 160 -6.47 -11.98 -20.07
C LEU A 160 -5.60 -12.77 -21.03
N HIS A 161 -4.88 -13.80 -20.58
CA HIS A 161 -4.10 -14.69 -21.43
C HIS A 161 -4.94 -15.33 -22.56
N SER A 162 -6.14 -15.80 -22.25
CA SER A 162 -7.02 -16.44 -23.21
C SER A 162 -7.43 -15.50 -24.34
N THR A 163 -7.80 -14.26 -24.01
CA THR A 163 -8.19 -13.26 -25.02
C THR A 163 -6.98 -12.72 -25.79
N ALA A 164 -5.82 -12.52 -25.12
CA ALA A 164 -4.57 -12.13 -25.78
C ALA A 164 -4.14 -13.13 -26.84
N HIS A 165 -4.18 -14.42 -26.48
CA HIS A 165 -3.84 -15.53 -27.40
C HIS A 165 -4.82 -15.60 -28.59
N SER A 166 -6.13 -15.49 -28.34
CA SER A 166 -7.16 -15.63 -29.39
C SER A 166 -7.09 -14.52 -30.43
N HIS A 167 -6.71 -13.32 -30.03
CA HIS A 167 -6.70 -12.14 -30.89
C HIS A 167 -5.31 -11.68 -31.31
N HIS A 168 -4.25 -12.35 -30.87
CA HIS A 168 -2.85 -11.98 -31.17
C HIS A 168 -2.49 -10.55 -30.79
N ARG A 169 -2.89 -10.15 -29.57
CA ARG A 169 -2.79 -8.77 -29.07
C ARG A 169 -1.71 -8.59 -28.01
N ILE A 170 -1.30 -7.35 -27.85
CA ILE A 170 -0.64 -6.89 -26.62
C ILE A 170 -1.73 -6.52 -25.61
N ILE A 171 -1.70 -7.09 -24.42
CA ILE A 171 -2.55 -6.66 -23.32
C ILE A 171 -1.67 -5.98 -22.25
N VAL A 172 -1.90 -4.69 -22.04
CA VAL A 172 -1.28 -3.93 -20.97
C VAL A 172 -2.21 -3.99 -19.76
N VAL A 173 -1.71 -4.49 -18.64
CA VAL A 173 -2.46 -4.64 -17.39
C VAL A 173 -1.90 -3.65 -16.37
N GLU A 174 -2.67 -2.60 -16.08
CA GLU A 174 -2.31 -1.64 -15.03
C GLU A 174 -2.70 -2.18 -13.66
N ILE A 175 -1.70 -2.29 -12.80
CA ILE A 175 -1.75 -2.85 -11.45
C ILE A 175 -1.46 -1.72 -10.46
N MET A 176 -2.13 -1.70 -9.31
CA MET A 176 -1.83 -0.72 -8.26
C MET A 176 -0.39 -0.84 -7.79
N GLY A 177 0.16 0.23 -7.25
CA GLY A 177 1.56 0.34 -6.83
C GLY A 177 2.12 1.69 -7.22
N HIS A 178 1.84 2.72 -6.40
CA HIS A 178 2.19 4.11 -6.75
C HIS A 178 3.69 4.39 -6.60
N ARG A 179 4.32 3.87 -5.54
CA ARG A 179 5.74 4.13 -5.24
C ARG A 179 6.59 2.89 -5.16
N ALA A 180 5.97 1.73 -5.11
CA ALA A 180 6.65 0.44 -5.01
C ALA A 180 5.98 -0.56 -5.94
N GLY A 181 6.78 -1.27 -6.70
CA GLY A 181 6.34 -2.19 -7.75
C GLY A 181 6.08 -3.61 -7.28
N TRP A 182 6.02 -3.88 -5.97
CA TRP A 182 5.86 -5.23 -5.43
C TRP A 182 4.67 -6.00 -6.01
N LEU A 183 3.54 -5.30 -6.14
CA LEU A 183 2.31 -5.93 -6.60
C LEU A 183 2.39 -6.27 -8.10
N ALA A 184 2.87 -5.32 -8.92
CA ALA A 184 3.04 -5.53 -10.35
C ALA A 184 4.15 -6.55 -10.66
N LEU A 185 5.25 -6.55 -9.90
CA LEU A 185 6.31 -7.54 -10.01
C LEU A 185 5.78 -8.94 -9.68
N GLY A 186 5.16 -9.10 -8.51
CA GLY A 186 4.64 -10.39 -8.09
C GLY A 186 3.56 -10.92 -9.05
N ALA A 187 2.62 -10.07 -9.45
CA ALA A 187 1.56 -10.44 -10.38
C ALA A 187 2.11 -10.76 -11.80
N GLY A 188 3.09 -9.99 -12.26
CA GLY A 188 3.73 -10.22 -13.56
C GLY A 188 4.51 -11.54 -13.60
N VAL A 189 5.27 -11.84 -12.53
CA VAL A 189 6.01 -13.11 -12.43
C VAL A 189 5.04 -14.29 -12.33
N ALA A 190 4.08 -14.22 -11.41
CA ALA A 190 3.13 -15.32 -11.18
C ALA A 190 2.16 -15.52 -12.34
N GLY A 191 1.75 -14.45 -13.02
CA GLY A 191 0.86 -14.48 -14.18
C GLY A 191 1.59 -14.66 -15.51
N GLY A 192 2.93 -14.83 -15.54
CA GLY A 192 3.69 -15.07 -16.75
C GLY A 192 3.70 -13.90 -17.73
N ALA A 193 3.81 -12.67 -17.24
CA ALA A 193 3.92 -11.49 -18.09
C ALA A 193 5.24 -11.47 -18.88
N ASP A 194 5.19 -10.97 -20.10
CA ASP A 194 6.35 -10.89 -21.02
C ASP A 194 7.19 -9.63 -20.76
N ALA A 195 6.55 -8.59 -20.20
CA ALA A 195 7.22 -7.41 -19.68
C ALA A 195 6.61 -7.01 -18.32
N ILE A 196 7.45 -6.54 -17.39
CA ILE A 196 7.05 -6.07 -16.06
C ILE A 196 7.66 -4.70 -15.86
N LEU A 197 6.83 -3.67 -15.74
CA LEU A 197 7.26 -2.28 -15.59
C LEU A 197 6.93 -1.79 -14.18
N ILE A 198 7.95 -1.41 -13.40
CA ILE A 198 7.83 -1.01 -12.01
C ILE A 198 8.48 0.35 -11.75
N PRO A 199 8.06 1.10 -10.73
CA PRO A 199 8.59 2.44 -10.45
C PRO A 199 10.10 2.48 -10.19
N GLU A 200 10.67 1.40 -9.67
CA GLU A 200 12.07 1.29 -9.28
C GLU A 200 13.01 1.07 -10.46
N ILE A 201 12.48 0.61 -11.60
CA ILE A 201 13.25 0.36 -12.85
C ILE A 201 12.60 1.21 -13.96
N PRO A 202 13.09 2.43 -14.22
CA PRO A 202 12.58 3.28 -15.29
C PRO A 202 12.76 2.60 -16.66
N TYR A 203 11.67 2.55 -17.44
CA TYR A 203 11.66 1.83 -18.70
C TYR A 203 11.93 2.74 -19.92
N ASP A 204 12.51 2.15 -20.96
CA ASP A 204 12.53 2.67 -22.33
C ASP A 204 11.48 1.90 -23.14
N ILE A 205 10.53 2.62 -23.71
CA ILE A 205 9.44 2.00 -24.48
C ILE A 205 9.93 1.26 -25.72
N ASN A 206 11.05 1.71 -26.32
CA ASN A 206 11.63 1.06 -27.49
C ASN A 206 12.21 -0.32 -27.11
N VAL A 207 12.80 -0.44 -25.91
CA VAL A 207 13.30 -1.72 -25.39
C VAL A 207 12.13 -2.68 -25.16
N VAL A 208 11.02 -2.18 -24.57
CA VAL A 208 9.80 -2.98 -24.38
C VAL A 208 9.24 -3.44 -25.73
N ALA A 209 9.11 -2.53 -26.70
CA ALA A 209 8.59 -2.82 -28.03
C ALA A 209 9.45 -3.86 -28.77
N GLU A 210 10.78 -3.74 -28.73
CA GLU A 210 11.70 -4.71 -29.36
C GLU A 210 11.63 -6.09 -28.70
N SER A 211 11.48 -6.14 -27.37
CA SER A 211 11.23 -7.40 -26.63
C SER A 211 9.98 -8.11 -27.17
N ILE A 212 8.87 -7.38 -27.33
CA ILE A 212 7.61 -7.88 -27.86
C ILE A 212 7.77 -8.34 -29.31
N LEU A 213 8.45 -7.55 -30.16
CA LEU A 213 8.71 -7.89 -31.55
C LEU A 213 9.62 -9.13 -31.68
N SER A 214 10.67 -9.23 -30.87
CA SER A 214 11.56 -10.40 -30.83
C SER A 214 10.77 -11.67 -30.49
N ARG A 215 9.85 -11.57 -29.52
CA ARG A 215 8.95 -12.65 -29.15
C ARG A 215 8.00 -13.04 -30.32
N SER A 216 7.42 -12.05 -30.99
CA SER A 216 6.55 -12.25 -32.15
C SER A 216 7.26 -12.94 -33.29
N ARG A 217 8.51 -12.56 -33.61
CA ARG A 217 9.37 -13.22 -34.63
C ARG A 217 9.66 -14.70 -34.30
N ARG A 218 9.63 -15.07 -33.00
CA ARG A 218 9.76 -16.48 -32.56
C ARG A 218 8.43 -17.23 -32.58
N GLY A 219 7.38 -16.68 -33.18
CA GLY A 219 6.07 -17.31 -33.32
C GLY A 219 5.10 -17.12 -32.16
N LYS A 220 5.45 -16.33 -31.16
CA LYS A 220 4.55 -15.96 -30.04
C LYS A 220 3.81 -14.67 -30.40
N ARG A 221 2.56 -14.79 -30.82
CA ARG A 221 1.81 -13.70 -31.45
C ARG A 221 1.08 -12.79 -30.44
N PHE A 222 1.16 -13.03 -29.13
CA PHE A 222 0.56 -12.17 -28.11
C PHE A 222 1.58 -11.84 -27.02
N SER A 223 1.34 -10.78 -26.28
CA SER A 223 2.17 -10.42 -25.13
C SER A 223 1.33 -9.79 -24.02
N ILE A 224 1.70 -10.10 -22.78
CA ILE A 224 1.16 -9.48 -21.57
C ILE A 224 2.22 -8.53 -21.00
N VAL A 225 1.84 -7.29 -20.78
CA VAL A 225 2.66 -6.26 -20.12
C VAL A 225 2.02 -5.93 -18.78
N ALA A 226 2.62 -6.35 -17.67
CA ALA A 226 2.20 -5.96 -16.33
C ALA A 226 2.89 -4.64 -15.95
N ILE A 227 2.13 -3.61 -15.65
CA ILE A 227 2.67 -2.29 -15.31
C ILE A 227 2.10 -1.77 -14.00
N ALA A 228 2.96 -1.33 -13.08
CA ALA A 228 2.53 -0.59 -11.90
C ALA A 228 2.02 0.81 -12.30
N GLU A 229 0.95 1.29 -11.66
CA GLU A 229 0.40 2.64 -11.92
C GLU A 229 1.43 3.77 -11.75
N GLY A 230 2.48 3.54 -10.95
CA GLY A 230 3.58 4.47 -10.69
C GLY A 230 4.84 4.21 -11.53
N ALA A 231 4.83 3.26 -12.47
CA ALA A 231 5.97 3.02 -13.35
C ALA A 231 6.24 4.23 -14.25
N VAL A 232 7.52 4.56 -14.45
CA VAL A 232 7.95 5.76 -15.16
C VAL A 232 8.90 5.43 -16.30
N SER A 233 8.83 6.20 -17.40
CA SER A 233 9.84 6.13 -18.46
C SER A 233 11.18 6.71 -17.99
N LYS A 234 12.28 6.32 -18.63
CA LYS A 234 13.62 6.89 -18.39
C LYS A 234 13.62 8.42 -18.54
N GLU A 235 12.98 8.92 -19.58
CA GLU A 235 12.88 10.36 -19.84
C GLU A 235 12.17 11.10 -18.69
N PHE A 236 11.05 10.53 -18.18
CA PHE A 236 10.34 11.12 -17.03
C PHE A 236 11.20 11.06 -15.76
N ALA A 237 11.86 9.92 -15.51
CA ALA A 237 12.72 9.74 -14.33
C ALA A 237 13.88 10.75 -14.33
N GLU A 238 14.51 11.01 -15.46
CA GLU A 238 15.56 12.00 -15.61
C GLU A 238 15.08 13.43 -15.31
N LYS A 239 13.92 13.82 -15.87
CA LYS A 239 13.31 15.13 -15.60
C LYS A 239 12.96 15.29 -14.12
N ARG A 240 12.36 14.28 -13.52
CA ARG A 240 12.01 14.28 -12.09
C ARG A 240 13.26 14.41 -11.22
N ASN A 241 14.28 13.59 -11.46
CA ASN A 241 15.52 13.59 -10.69
C ASN A 241 16.24 14.95 -10.80
N THR A 242 16.21 15.61 -11.97
CA THR A 242 16.76 16.95 -12.16
C THR A 242 16.06 17.96 -11.26
N LEU A 243 14.72 17.99 -11.27
CA LEU A 243 13.93 18.90 -10.44
C LEU A 243 14.07 18.60 -8.93
N GLU A 244 14.16 17.32 -8.53
CA GLU A 244 14.41 16.94 -7.13
C GLU A 244 15.80 17.40 -6.66
N ASN A 245 16.84 17.21 -7.46
CA ASN A 245 18.19 17.67 -7.16
C ASN A 245 18.29 19.20 -7.06
N GLU A 246 17.59 19.93 -7.92
CA GLU A 246 17.49 21.39 -7.83
C GLU A 246 16.76 21.83 -6.56
N LEU A 247 15.66 21.15 -6.20
CA LEU A 247 14.88 21.43 -5.00
C LEU A 247 15.71 21.23 -3.72
N ASP A 248 16.56 20.20 -3.68
CA ASP A 248 17.38 19.89 -2.52
C ASP A 248 18.52 20.92 -2.32
N LYS A 249 19.05 21.45 -3.41
CA LYS A 249 20.11 22.47 -3.38
C LYS A 249 19.58 23.89 -3.14
N GLU A 250 18.32 24.15 -3.46
CA GLU A 250 17.74 25.49 -3.41
C GLU A 250 17.38 25.88 -1.97
N LYS A 251 17.87 27.04 -1.53
CA LYS A 251 17.61 27.62 -0.19
C LYS A 251 16.52 28.69 -0.18
N GLU A 252 16.30 29.35 -1.31
CA GLU A 252 15.32 30.41 -1.42
C GLU A 252 13.89 29.86 -1.42
N LYS A 253 13.08 30.31 -0.47
CA LYS A 253 11.71 29.81 -0.25
C LYS A 253 10.80 29.96 -1.49
N ALA A 254 10.94 31.07 -2.24
CA ALA A 254 10.14 31.34 -3.43
C ALA A 254 10.46 30.33 -4.54
N LYS A 255 11.75 30.11 -4.83
CA LYS A 255 12.20 29.13 -5.83
C LYS A 255 11.87 27.71 -5.44
N ARG A 256 12.03 27.33 -4.15
CA ARG A 256 11.58 26.02 -3.65
C ARG A 256 10.09 25.78 -3.88
N ASN A 257 9.26 26.80 -3.69
CA ASN A 257 7.82 26.68 -3.93
C ASN A 257 7.51 26.52 -5.42
N ARG A 258 8.26 27.18 -6.30
CA ARG A 258 8.15 27.03 -7.75
C ARG A 258 8.52 25.60 -8.16
N LEU A 259 9.69 25.09 -7.77
CA LEU A 259 10.15 23.73 -8.08
C LEU A 259 9.17 22.66 -7.58
N LYS A 260 8.59 22.84 -6.38
CA LYS A 260 7.54 21.95 -5.87
C LYS A 260 6.28 21.95 -6.73
N ARG A 261 5.91 23.07 -7.33
CA ARG A 261 4.79 23.14 -8.27
C ARG A 261 5.14 22.44 -9.57
N GLU A 262 6.32 22.69 -10.13
CA GLU A 262 6.80 22.04 -11.34
C GLU A 262 6.86 20.50 -11.18
N LEU A 263 7.37 20.01 -10.05
CA LEU A 263 7.33 18.56 -9.73
C LEU A 263 5.90 18.03 -9.67
N LYS A 264 5.00 18.75 -9.02
CA LYS A 264 3.60 18.35 -8.93
C LYS A 264 2.92 18.34 -10.30
N ASP A 265 3.19 19.34 -11.13
CA ASP A 265 2.63 19.44 -12.48
C ASP A 265 3.17 18.31 -13.38
N LEU A 266 4.45 17.96 -13.23
CA LEU A 266 5.06 16.82 -13.90
C LEU A 266 4.39 15.51 -13.48
N GLU A 267 4.15 15.30 -12.19
CA GLU A 267 3.43 14.12 -11.67
C GLU A 267 1.98 14.05 -12.20
N VAL A 268 1.29 15.18 -12.25
CA VAL A 268 -0.08 15.24 -12.80
C VAL A 268 -0.10 14.92 -14.29
N GLN A 269 0.88 15.40 -15.07
CA GLN A 269 1.00 15.06 -16.49
C GLN A 269 1.30 13.58 -16.74
N HIS A 270 1.95 12.93 -15.78
CA HIS A 270 2.26 11.51 -15.83
C HIS A 270 1.04 10.64 -15.46
N ALA A 271 0.09 11.16 -14.71
CA ALA A 271 -1.12 10.43 -14.34
C ALA A 271 -1.89 9.99 -15.60
N GLY A 272 -2.22 8.68 -15.69
CA GLY A 272 -2.89 8.10 -16.86
C GLY A 272 -1.95 7.79 -18.05
N ASN A 273 -0.65 7.76 -17.82
CA ASN A 273 0.36 7.50 -18.87
C ASN A 273 0.28 6.08 -19.44
N THR A 274 -0.37 5.14 -18.75
CA THR A 274 -0.50 3.74 -19.20
C THR A 274 -1.30 3.63 -20.50
N LEU A 275 -2.29 4.50 -20.71
CA LEU A 275 -3.01 4.56 -21.98
C LEU A 275 -2.09 5.00 -23.13
N LYS A 276 -1.24 6.01 -22.88
CA LYS A 276 -0.24 6.46 -23.87
C LYS A 276 0.76 5.37 -24.16
N LEU A 277 1.26 4.68 -23.12
CA LEU A 277 2.14 3.51 -23.30
C LEU A 277 1.51 2.46 -24.21
N SER A 278 0.25 2.09 -23.97
CA SER A 278 -0.46 1.12 -24.80
C SER A 278 -0.56 1.57 -26.27
N GLN A 279 -0.89 2.85 -26.51
CA GLN A 279 -0.96 3.42 -27.86
C GLN A 279 0.40 3.50 -28.58
N GLU A 280 1.45 3.81 -27.82
CA GLU A 280 2.81 3.86 -28.36
C GLU A 280 3.35 2.46 -28.69
N LEU A 281 3.08 1.47 -27.84
CA LEU A 281 3.41 0.07 -28.13
C LEU A 281 2.71 -0.41 -29.41
N GLU A 282 1.44 -0.06 -29.60
CA GLU A 282 0.72 -0.37 -30.86
C GLU A 282 1.41 0.25 -32.08
N LYS A 283 1.80 1.53 -32.00
CA LYS A 283 2.50 2.21 -33.11
C LYS A 283 3.87 1.61 -33.41
N LEU A 284 4.66 1.30 -32.38
CA LEU A 284 6.03 0.80 -32.53
C LEU A 284 6.07 -0.66 -33.01
N THR A 285 5.07 -1.45 -32.61
CA THR A 285 5.07 -2.89 -32.93
C THR A 285 4.18 -3.25 -34.11
N GLY A 286 3.20 -2.41 -34.44
CA GLY A 286 2.16 -2.74 -35.42
C GLY A 286 1.16 -3.80 -34.93
N LEU A 287 1.26 -4.22 -33.66
CA LEU A 287 0.35 -5.18 -33.04
C LEU A 287 -0.73 -4.42 -32.26
N GLU A 288 -1.98 -4.86 -32.38
CA GLU A 288 -3.09 -4.29 -31.64
C GLU A 288 -2.84 -4.35 -30.13
N SER A 289 -2.92 -3.21 -29.44
CA SER A 289 -2.71 -3.11 -27.98
C SER A 289 -3.99 -2.71 -27.27
N ARG A 290 -4.25 -3.34 -26.13
CA ARG A 290 -5.42 -3.08 -25.28
C ARG A 290 -4.97 -2.88 -23.85
N LEU A 291 -5.58 -1.91 -23.17
CA LEU A 291 -5.32 -1.59 -21.78
C LEU A 291 -6.44 -2.15 -20.90
N THR A 292 -6.06 -2.79 -19.81
CA THR A 292 -6.94 -3.19 -18.71
C THR A 292 -6.42 -2.55 -17.42
N ILE A 293 -7.24 -1.74 -16.76
CA ILE A 293 -6.91 -1.08 -15.50
C ILE A 293 -7.64 -1.83 -14.38
N LEU A 294 -6.89 -2.47 -13.47
CA LEU A 294 -7.48 -3.23 -12.37
C LEU A 294 -8.04 -2.33 -11.27
N GLY A 295 -7.36 -1.23 -10.99
CA GLY A 295 -7.79 -0.21 -10.03
C GLY A 295 -8.24 -0.78 -8.68
N HIS A 296 -9.37 -0.29 -8.17
CA HIS A 296 -9.87 -0.64 -6.84
C HIS A 296 -10.37 -2.08 -6.68
N LEU A 297 -10.52 -2.87 -7.76
CA LEU A 297 -10.80 -4.32 -7.65
C LEU A 297 -9.78 -5.02 -6.73
N GLN A 298 -8.52 -4.59 -6.77
CA GLN A 298 -7.43 -5.12 -5.95
C GLN A 298 -7.56 -4.81 -4.45
N ARG A 299 -8.45 -3.91 -4.06
CA ARG A 299 -8.68 -3.53 -2.64
C ARG A 299 -9.83 -4.28 -2.01
N GLY A 300 -10.68 -4.92 -2.80
CA GLY A 300 -11.92 -5.53 -2.35
C GLY A 300 -11.84 -7.02 -2.09
N GLY A 301 -12.98 -7.56 -1.73
CA GLY A 301 -13.18 -8.99 -1.59
C GLY A 301 -12.78 -9.57 -0.24
N THR A 302 -12.98 -10.87 -0.14
CA THR A 302 -12.64 -11.67 1.02
C THR A 302 -11.13 -11.82 1.13
N PRO A 303 -10.51 -11.56 2.31
CA PRO A 303 -9.07 -11.74 2.48
C PRO A 303 -8.66 -13.20 2.26
N SER A 304 -7.51 -13.40 1.61
CA SER A 304 -6.89 -14.70 1.43
C SER A 304 -6.57 -15.39 2.77
N ALA A 305 -6.29 -16.67 2.73
CA ALA A 305 -5.87 -17.41 3.93
C ALA A 305 -4.58 -16.81 4.51
N ALA A 306 -3.62 -16.41 3.66
CA ALA A 306 -2.35 -15.81 4.09
C ALA A 306 -2.59 -14.46 4.81
N ASP A 307 -3.40 -13.57 4.25
CA ASP A 307 -3.72 -12.29 4.88
C ASP A 307 -4.50 -12.45 6.19
N ARG A 308 -5.43 -13.43 6.29
CA ARG A 308 -6.13 -13.73 7.55
C ARG A 308 -5.19 -14.22 8.63
N LEU A 309 -4.27 -15.14 8.30
CA LEU A 309 -3.27 -15.66 9.22
C LEU A 309 -2.31 -14.55 9.69
N LEU A 310 -1.78 -13.77 8.75
CA LEU A 310 -0.89 -12.65 9.04
C LEU A 310 -1.58 -11.60 9.93
N ALA A 311 -2.77 -11.14 9.55
CA ALA A 311 -3.52 -10.14 10.29
C ALA A 311 -3.88 -10.62 11.70
N THR A 312 -4.26 -11.89 11.86
CA THR A 312 -4.53 -12.50 13.17
C THR A 312 -3.27 -12.55 14.01
N ARG A 313 -2.14 -13.03 13.47
CA ARG A 313 -0.85 -13.11 14.17
C ARG A 313 -0.35 -11.75 14.62
N LEU A 314 -0.39 -10.74 13.75
CA LEU A 314 0.01 -9.38 14.12
C LEU A 314 -0.94 -8.78 15.17
N GLY A 315 -2.23 -9.09 15.08
CA GLY A 315 -3.23 -8.64 16.06
C GLY A 315 -3.01 -9.25 17.45
N THR A 316 -2.71 -10.54 17.54
CA THR A 316 -2.39 -11.21 18.83
C THR A 316 -1.08 -10.67 19.41
N ALA A 317 -0.02 -10.56 18.62
CA ALA A 317 1.27 -10.02 19.06
C ALA A 317 1.19 -8.52 19.47
N CYS A 318 0.24 -7.78 18.92
CA CYS A 318 -0.06 -6.42 19.39
C CYS A 318 -0.54 -6.42 20.84
N VAL A 319 -1.42 -7.33 21.19
CA VAL A 319 -1.93 -7.43 22.59
C VAL A 319 -0.81 -7.89 23.55
N ASP A 320 0.06 -8.78 23.13
CA ASP A 320 1.23 -9.16 23.95
C ASP A 320 2.12 -7.94 24.22
N SER A 321 2.43 -7.14 23.21
CA SER A 321 3.18 -5.88 23.36
C SER A 321 2.47 -4.89 24.30
N ILE A 322 1.15 -4.81 24.26
CA ILE A 322 0.35 -3.98 25.19
C ILE A 322 0.49 -4.48 26.65
N ARG A 323 0.48 -5.79 26.85
CA ARG A 323 0.65 -6.39 28.18
C ARG A 323 2.04 -6.14 28.75
N GLU A 324 3.05 -6.19 27.90
CA GLU A 324 4.44 -5.91 28.22
C GLU A 324 4.76 -4.41 28.38
N GLY A 325 3.81 -3.52 28.04
CA GLY A 325 4.03 -2.07 28.12
C GLY A 325 4.92 -1.52 26.99
N ILE A 326 4.99 -2.21 25.85
CA ILE A 326 5.81 -1.80 24.70
C ILE A 326 4.95 -0.95 23.77
N PHE A 327 5.27 0.33 23.64
CA PHE A 327 4.55 1.31 22.84
C PHE A 327 5.50 2.07 21.90
N GLY A 328 4.94 2.89 21.00
CA GLY A 328 5.71 3.63 20.01
C GLY A 328 6.30 2.73 18.92
N VAL A 329 5.66 1.59 18.67
CA VAL A 329 6.17 0.54 17.78
C VAL A 329 5.17 0.17 16.69
N MET A 330 5.69 -0.42 15.60
CA MET A 330 4.95 -1.21 14.64
C MET A 330 5.16 -2.69 14.95
N ILE A 331 4.10 -3.49 14.97
CA ILE A 331 4.21 -4.95 15.04
C ILE A 331 4.50 -5.47 13.65
N ALA A 332 5.76 -5.74 13.37
CA ALA A 332 6.24 -6.16 12.04
C ALA A 332 6.22 -7.69 11.89
N ALA A 333 5.93 -8.14 10.67
CA ALA A 333 6.15 -9.53 10.27
C ALA A 333 7.65 -9.76 10.02
N ARG A 334 8.18 -10.88 10.54
CA ARG A 334 9.55 -11.35 10.34
C ARG A 334 9.52 -12.87 10.15
N GLY A 335 9.46 -13.31 8.89
CA GLY A 335 9.13 -14.70 8.57
C GLY A 335 7.84 -15.13 9.29
N ASP A 336 7.91 -16.24 10.02
CA ASP A 336 6.77 -16.76 10.80
C ASP A 336 6.57 -16.08 12.17
N HIS A 337 7.41 -15.11 12.51
CA HIS A 337 7.33 -14.39 13.78
C HIS A 337 6.81 -12.95 13.61
N SER A 338 6.44 -12.36 14.74
CA SER A 338 6.07 -10.95 14.84
C SER A 338 7.03 -10.26 15.81
N LYS A 339 7.52 -9.04 15.46
CA LYS A 339 8.44 -8.29 16.31
C LYS A 339 8.02 -6.83 16.39
N PRO A 340 8.09 -6.20 17.57
CA PRO A 340 7.93 -4.76 17.70
C PRO A 340 9.14 -4.03 17.08
N VAL A 341 8.88 -3.08 16.18
CA VAL A 341 9.90 -2.23 15.54
C VAL A 341 9.57 -0.78 15.90
N PRO A 342 10.50 -0.01 16.49
CA PRO A 342 10.28 1.39 16.84
C PRO A 342 9.82 2.23 15.65
N LEU A 343 8.81 3.08 15.86
CA LEU A 343 8.20 3.87 14.77
C LEU A 343 9.15 4.88 14.13
N ASP A 344 10.12 5.41 14.89
CA ASP A 344 11.18 6.29 14.35
C ASP A 344 12.03 5.61 13.27
N LYS A 345 12.18 4.28 13.34
CA LYS A 345 12.90 3.49 12.33
C LYS A 345 12.05 3.18 11.10
N VAL A 346 10.73 3.25 11.21
CA VAL A 346 9.76 2.91 10.15
C VAL A 346 9.36 4.14 9.34
N VAL A 347 9.05 5.25 10.03
CA VAL A 347 8.47 6.44 9.38
C VAL A 347 9.44 7.10 8.40
N ASN A 348 8.87 7.70 7.34
CA ASN A 348 9.60 8.38 6.27
C ASN A 348 10.55 7.48 5.44
N LYS A 349 10.41 6.17 5.53
CA LYS A 349 11.13 5.20 4.70
C LYS A 349 10.12 4.37 3.91
N LEU A 350 10.54 3.92 2.73
CA LEU A 350 9.77 3.03 1.88
C LEU A 350 10.53 1.72 1.69
N LYS A 351 9.80 0.62 1.61
CA LYS A 351 10.31 -0.67 1.18
C LYS A 351 10.10 -0.79 -0.34
N LEU A 352 11.09 -0.37 -1.08
CA LEU A 352 11.15 -0.47 -2.54
C LEU A 352 11.61 -1.86 -2.97
N VAL A 353 11.33 -2.22 -4.23
CA VAL A 353 11.85 -3.45 -4.84
C VAL A 353 13.33 -3.25 -5.17
N PRO A 354 14.26 -4.02 -4.56
CA PRO A 354 15.66 -3.96 -4.95
C PRO A 354 15.86 -4.52 -6.37
N SER A 355 16.77 -3.93 -7.15
CA SER A 355 17.06 -4.40 -8.50
C SER A 355 17.63 -5.82 -8.54
N ASP A 356 18.22 -6.28 -7.46
CA ASP A 356 18.76 -7.62 -7.23
C ASP A 356 17.79 -8.55 -6.48
N HIS A 357 16.52 -8.15 -6.30
CA HIS A 357 15.53 -9.00 -5.65
C HIS A 357 15.35 -10.31 -6.41
N PRO A 358 15.23 -11.48 -5.72
CA PRO A 358 15.10 -12.79 -6.37
C PRO A 358 13.99 -12.87 -7.44
N TRP A 359 12.85 -12.20 -7.23
CA TRP A 359 11.78 -12.16 -8.23
C TRP A 359 12.19 -11.40 -9.50
N VAL A 360 12.98 -10.32 -9.38
CA VAL A 360 13.51 -9.58 -10.54
C VAL A 360 14.50 -10.43 -11.29
N LEU A 361 15.44 -11.06 -10.59
CA LEU A 361 16.45 -11.93 -11.21
C LEU A 361 15.80 -13.12 -11.90
N SER A 362 14.89 -13.83 -11.24
CA SER A 362 14.15 -14.96 -11.83
C SER A 362 13.36 -14.55 -13.07
N ALA A 363 12.69 -13.39 -13.03
CA ALA A 363 11.96 -12.88 -14.22
C ALA A 363 12.91 -12.60 -15.39
N ARG A 364 14.08 -11.99 -15.13
CA ARG A 364 15.10 -11.75 -16.16
C ARG A 364 15.66 -13.05 -16.74
N ASP A 365 15.94 -14.05 -15.91
CA ASP A 365 16.42 -15.38 -16.34
C ASP A 365 15.40 -16.10 -17.24
N LEU A 366 14.10 -15.85 -17.03
CA LEU A 366 13.02 -16.34 -17.87
C LEU A 366 12.82 -15.53 -19.17
N GLY A 367 13.57 -14.43 -19.33
CA GLY A 367 13.49 -13.56 -20.51
C GLY A 367 12.39 -12.49 -20.43
N THR A 368 11.84 -12.22 -19.24
CA THR A 368 10.89 -11.13 -19.02
C THR A 368 11.62 -9.78 -19.11
N SER A 369 11.10 -8.85 -19.91
CA SER A 369 11.65 -7.51 -20.06
C SER A 369 11.21 -6.59 -18.92
N PHE A 370 12.13 -5.78 -18.41
CA PHE A 370 11.81 -4.64 -17.53
C PHE A 370 11.90 -3.28 -18.26
N GLY A 371 12.23 -3.30 -19.56
CA GLY A 371 12.38 -2.10 -20.35
C GLY A 371 13.68 -1.32 -20.11
N ASP A 372 14.68 -1.93 -19.48
CA ASP A 372 15.97 -1.29 -19.13
C ASP A 372 17.15 -1.73 -19.98
#